data_8728c5d639b93ec964f2dbc42d533a77
#
_entry.id   8728c5d639b93ec964f2dbc42d533a77
#
_cell.length_a   1.000
_cell.length_b   1.000
_cell.length_c   1.000
_cell.angle_alpha   90.00
_cell.angle_beta   90.00
_cell.angle_gamma   90.00
#
_symmetry.space_group_name_H-M   'P 1'
#
loop_
_entity.id
_entity.type
_entity.pdbx_description
1 polymer ?
#
loop_
_entity_poly.entity_id
_entity_poly.type
_entity_poly.pdbx_seq_one_letter_code
_entity_poly.pdbx_strand_id
1 'polypeptide(L)'
;DREKSMRKKAKQKSTMAQAVNEATTQEVSSSYRIFSRSACNFAFPAEYPRPLPDKKDGKAISENELNGLTSNMAKSMDDYIGDEEKAIEDEEVQSYQERINKVLEILKYNSSQPREQEFLTKEGLKLYSPKFLKVLENIENKSNKGLHLLYSQFRTIEGIGIMKLVLEANGFAEFKLKKTEDGEWTFDIAEEDENKPKFVLYTGTETAEEKEIIRNIYNSSWEFVSPNIVEKLKDIAKNNFMGEVIKLFMITSSGAEGINLRNTRYVHIVEPYWNMVRIDQVVGRARRICSHEDLDEKLRTVKVFLYVSTLSSEQRNSHKNEEL
;
A
#
# COMPACT_ATOMS: atom_id res chain seq x y z
N ASP A 1 -5.30 16.90 19.78
CA ASP A 1 -5.38 16.53 21.21
C ASP A 1 -4.84 15.13 21.52
N ARG A 2 -5.08 14.13 20.68
CA ARG A 2 -4.56 12.76 20.84
C ARG A 2 -3.02 12.71 20.69
N GLU A 3 -2.45 13.36 19.70
CA GLU A 3 -1.00 13.45 19.51
C GLU A 3 -0.31 14.29 20.62
N LYS A 4 -0.95 15.38 21.07
CA LYS A 4 -0.45 16.16 22.21
C LYS A 4 -0.39 15.31 23.50
N SER A 5 -1.39 14.44 23.72
CA SER A 5 -1.42 13.49 24.83
C SER A 5 -0.29 12.43 24.73
N MET A 6 -0.04 11.92 23.53
CA MET A 6 1.01 10.95 23.25
C MET A 6 2.42 11.56 23.39
N ARG A 7 2.62 12.79 22.94
CA ARG A 7 3.88 13.54 23.16
C ARG A 7 4.21 13.73 24.63
N LYS A 8 3.21 14.05 25.48
CA LYS A 8 3.41 14.15 26.92
C LYS A 8 3.84 12.81 27.54
N LYS A 9 3.21 11.69 27.12
CA LYS A 9 3.57 10.35 27.60
C LYS A 9 4.94 9.88 27.10
N ALA A 10 5.31 10.20 25.87
CA ALA A 10 6.63 9.89 25.32
C ALA A 10 7.74 10.69 26.06
N LYS A 11 7.52 11.98 26.36
CA LYS A 11 8.46 12.77 27.17
C LYS A 11 8.62 12.23 28.59
N GLN A 12 7.56 11.76 29.24
CA GLN A 12 7.63 11.14 30.56
C GLN A 12 8.36 9.79 30.56
N LYS A 13 8.22 8.98 29.48
CA LYS A 13 8.97 7.73 29.31
C LYS A 13 10.45 7.97 28.99
N SER A 14 10.80 9.00 28.23
CA SER A 14 12.20 9.30 27.90
C SER A 14 13.00 9.73 29.09
N THR A 15 12.39 10.37 30.11
CA THR A 15 13.04 10.74 31.37
C THR A 15 13.33 9.53 32.28
N MET A 16 12.57 8.44 32.13
CA MET A 16 12.81 7.17 32.83
C MET A 16 13.70 6.18 32.06
N ALA A 17 13.82 6.33 30.74
CA ALA A 17 14.48 5.37 29.83
C ALA A 17 15.92 5.72 29.46
N GLN A 18 16.53 6.76 30.09
CA GLN A 18 17.96 7.05 29.88
C GLN A 18 18.92 5.97 30.42
N ALA A 19 18.38 4.88 30.97
CA ALA A 19 19.17 3.78 31.53
C ALA A 19 19.07 2.42 30.80
N VAL A 20 18.25 2.25 29.75
CA VAL A 20 18.06 0.93 29.11
C VAL A 20 17.95 1.03 27.59
N ASN A 21 19.01 0.66 26.91
CA ASN A 21 19.15 0.06 25.57
C ASN A 21 18.68 0.79 24.30
N GLU A 22 19.64 0.96 23.38
CA GLU A 22 19.54 1.41 21.98
C GLU A 22 18.54 0.60 21.12
N ALA A 23 18.10 -0.58 21.52
CA ALA A 23 17.12 -1.39 20.79
C ALA A 23 15.71 -0.81 20.79
N THR A 24 15.33 -0.05 21.84
CA THR A 24 14.00 0.60 21.95
C THR A 24 13.84 1.84 21.08
N THR A 25 14.92 2.41 20.57
CA THR A 25 14.88 3.63 19.75
C THR A 25 14.33 3.38 18.34
N GLN A 26 14.44 2.15 17.83
CA GLN A 26 13.94 1.79 16.51
C GLN A 26 12.40 1.61 16.49
N GLU A 27 11.81 1.06 17.53
CA GLU A 27 10.37 0.87 17.65
C GLU A 27 9.62 2.19 17.90
N VAL A 28 10.18 3.07 18.71
CA VAL A 28 9.59 4.40 19.01
C VAL A 28 9.57 5.29 17.75
N SER A 29 10.51 5.11 16.82
CA SER A 29 10.59 5.93 15.60
C SER A 29 9.58 5.53 14.53
N SER A 30 9.10 4.28 14.48
CA SER A 30 8.15 3.80 13.48
C SER A 30 6.73 4.32 13.71
N SER A 31 6.36 4.57 14.97
CA SER A 31 5.04 5.06 15.39
C SER A 31 4.94 6.60 15.45
N TYR A 32 6.04 7.31 15.21
CA TYR A 32 6.05 8.78 15.29
C TYR A 32 5.05 9.42 14.34
N ARG A 33 4.09 10.18 14.91
CA ARG A 33 3.02 10.89 14.18
C ARG A 33 2.22 10.01 13.21
N ILE A 34 1.96 8.76 13.57
CA ILE A 34 1.29 7.80 12.69
C ILE A 34 -0.08 8.31 12.21
N PHE A 35 -0.88 8.92 13.08
CA PHE A 35 -2.20 9.44 12.72
C PHE A 35 -2.13 10.65 11.78
N SER A 36 -1.21 11.59 12.01
CA SER A 36 -1.02 12.71 11.08
C SER A 36 -0.50 12.25 9.74
N ARG A 37 0.39 11.24 9.73
CA ARG A 37 0.94 10.69 8.50
C ARG A 37 -0.11 9.94 7.69
N SER A 38 -0.97 9.16 8.34
CA SER A 38 -2.07 8.46 7.68
C SER A 38 -3.11 9.45 7.16
N ALA A 39 -3.50 10.45 7.95
CA ALA A 39 -4.42 11.50 7.51
C ALA A 39 -3.88 12.34 6.33
N CYS A 40 -2.55 12.45 6.19
CA CYS A 40 -1.93 13.07 5.02
C CYS A 40 -2.05 12.23 3.73
N ASN A 41 -2.42 10.95 3.83
CA ASN A 41 -2.65 10.11 2.67
C ASN A 41 -4.10 10.22 2.19
N PHE A 42 -5.05 10.07 3.12
CA PHE A 42 -6.46 10.12 2.80
C PHE A 42 -7.25 10.69 3.99
N ALA A 43 -8.09 11.69 3.72
CA ALA A 43 -9.04 12.25 4.68
C ALA A 43 -10.40 11.57 4.47
N PHE A 44 -10.89 10.88 5.49
CA PHE A 44 -12.19 10.23 5.43
C PHE A 44 -13.31 11.27 5.39
N PRO A 45 -14.39 11.04 4.58
CA PRO A 45 -15.58 11.87 4.61
C PRO A 45 -16.20 11.94 6.02
N ALA A 46 -16.82 13.07 6.35
CA ALA A 46 -17.41 13.25 7.68
C ALA A 46 -18.53 12.24 7.96
N GLU A 47 -19.28 11.85 6.93
CA GLU A 47 -20.36 10.87 6.98
C GLU A 47 -19.86 9.44 7.24
N TYR A 48 -18.63 9.16 6.85
CA TYR A 48 -17.98 7.84 6.99
C TYR A 48 -16.62 7.99 7.66
N PRO A 49 -16.60 8.29 8.97
CA PRO A 49 -15.37 8.58 9.67
C PRO A 49 -14.46 7.34 9.72
N ARG A 50 -13.16 7.61 9.79
CA ARG A 50 -12.15 6.57 9.94
C ARG A 50 -12.47 5.65 11.13
N PRO A 51 -12.55 4.33 10.93
CA PRO A 51 -12.69 3.39 12.03
C PRO A 51 -11.51 3.51 12.99
N LEU A 52 -11.79 3.48 14.26
CA LEU A 52 -10.77 3.44 15.31
C LEU A 52 -10.97 2.16 16.13
N PRO A 53 -9.88 1.51 16.56
CA PRO A 53 -10.00 0.37 17.47
C PRO A 53 -10.66 0.79 18.78
N ASP A 54 -11.34 -0.13 19.43
CA ASP A 54 -12.03 0.11 20.68
C ASP A 54 -11.04 0.45 21.80
N LYS A 55 -11.55 1.09 22.85
CA LYS A 55 -10.76 1.41 24.00
C LYS A 55 -10.75 0.20 24.93
N LYS A 56 -9.57 -0.34 25.25
CA LYS A 56 -9.44 -1.30 26.36
C LYS A 56 -9.56 -0.55 27.69
N ASP A 57 -10.47 -0.99 28.55
CA ASP A 57 -10.68 -0.46 29.91
C ASP A 57 -10.83 1.07 30.00
N GLY A 58 -11.49 1.70 29.00
CA GLY A 58 -11.67 3.15 28.97
C GLY A 58 -10.39 3.95 28.67
N LYS A 59 -9.25 3.29 28.45
CA LYS A 59 -7.99 3.92 28.03
C LYS A 59 -7.86 3.92 26.51
N ALA A 60 -7.40 5.03 25.92
CA ALA A 60 -7.06 5.06 24.51
C ALA A 60 -5.97 4.03 24.23
N ILE A 61 -6.18 3.19 23.20
CA ILE A 61 -5.18 2.22 22.73
C ILE A 61 -3.88 2.96 22.44
N SER A 62 -2.77 2.41 22.92
CA SER A 62 -1.44 2.97 22.66
C SER A 62 -1.03 2.75 21.21
N GLU A 63 -0.08 3.55 20.69
CA GLU A 63 0.46 3.37 19.35
C GLU A 63 1.06 1.97 19.13
N ASN A 64 1.69 1.40 20.15
CA ASN A 64 2.28 0.07 20.08
C ASN A 64 1.20 -1.02 19.95
N GLU A 65 0.08 -0.86 20.65
CA GLU A 65 -1.09 -1.74 20.51
C GLU A 65 -1.73 -1.59 19.13
N LEU A 66 -1.83 -0.37 18.59
CA LEU A 66 -2.34 -0.13 17.23
C LEU A 66 -1.40 -0.72 16.15
N ASN A 67 -0.09 -0.57 16.33
CA ASN A 67 0.91 -1.19 15.44
C ASN A 67 0.95 -2.71 15.59
N GLY A 68 0.76 -3.22 16.82
CA GLY A 68 0.58 -4.64 17.09
C GLY A 68 -0.67 -5.18 16.42
N LEU A 69 -1.80 -4.49 16.51
CA LEU A 69 -3.04 -4.84 15.83
C LEU A 69 -2.87 -4.81 14.31
N THR A 70 -2.25 -3.79 13.73
CA THR A 70 -2.01 -3.73 12.28
C THR A 70 -0.98 -4.76 11.80
N SER A 71 0.02 -5.09 12.62
CA SER A 71 1.01 -6.15 12.32
C SER A 71 0.43 -7.55 12.55
N ASN A 72 -0.39 -7.74 13.57
CA ASN A 72 -1.07 -9.00 13.87
C ASN A 72 -2.22 -9.25 12.88
N MET A 73 -2.91 -8.21 12.41
CA MET A 73 -3.84 -8.29 11.28
C MET A 73 -3.15 -8.75 10.00
N ALA A 74 -1.89 -8.35 9.78
CA ALA A 74 -1.08 -8.86 8.70
C ALA A 74 -0.78 -10.36 8.86
N LYS A 75 -0.53 -10.82 10.07
CA LYS A 75 -0.27 -12.23 10.39
C LYS A 75 -1.54 -13.07 10.46
N SER A 76 -2.64 -12.54 11.00
CA SER A 76 -3.90 -13.28 11.10
C SER A 76 -4.58 -13.53 9.76
N MET A 77 -4.33 -12.71 8.73
CA MET A 77 -4.79 -13.03 7.38
C MET A 77 -3.95 -14.14 6.72
N ASP A 78 -2.68 -14.29 7.10
CA ASP A 78 -1.82 -15.41 6.64
C ASP A 78 -2.16 -16.72 7.39
N ASP A 79 -2.59 -16.64 8.66
CA ASP A 79 -2.93 -17.81 9.49
C ASP A 79 -4.35 -18.36 9.25
N TYR A 80 -5.25 -17.58 8.60
CA TYR A 80 -6.64 -18.03 8.33
C TYR A 80 -6.78 -19.18 7.32
N ILE A 81 -5.68 -19.57 6.68
CA ILE A 81 -5.67 -20.72 5.76
C ILE A 81 -5.24 -22.03 6.47
N GLY A 82 -4.87 -22.02 7.73
CA GLY A 82 -4.20 -23.15 8.37
C GLY A 82 -4.70 -23.71 9.69
N ASP A 83 -5.46 -23.00 10.53
CA ASP A 83 -5.85 -23.55 11.85
C ASP A 83 -7.16 -22.95 12.39
N GLU A 84 -8.23 -23.73 12.38
CA GLU A 84 -9.54 -23.37 12.96
C GLU A 84 -9.56 -23.26 14.51
N GLU A 85 -8.49 -23.58 15.22
CA GLU A 85 -8.47 -23.65 16.68
C GLU A 85 -7.91 -22.41 17.43
N LYS A 86 -7.33 -21.42 16.73
CA LYS A 86 -6.81 -20.18 17.37
C LYS A 86 -7.70 -18.95 17.24
N ALA A 87 -8.89 -19.09 16.66
CA ALA A 87 -9.80 -18.00 16.32
C ALA A 87 -10.61 -17.43 17.50
N ILE A 88 -10.42 -17.86 18.74
CA ILE A 88 -11.33 -17.57 19.85
C ILE A 88 -10.88 -16.41 20.77
N GLU A 89 -9.67 -15.88 20.66
CA GLU A 89 -9.16 -14.94 21.67
C GLU A 89 -9.28 -13.44 21.36
N ASP A 90 -9.76 -12.98 20.19
CA ASP A 90 -9.84 -11.56 19.91
C ASP A 90 -11.12 -11.13 19.16
N GLU A 91 -12.29 -11.22 19.82
CA GLU A 91 -13.54 -10.61 19.33
C GLU A 91 -13.37 -9.09 19.00
N GLU A 92 -12.51 -8.39 19.74
CA GLU A 92 -12.23 -6.97 19.53
C GLU A 92 -11.46 -6.70 18.20
N VAL A 93 -10.57 -7.61 17.81
CA VAL A 93 -9.81 -7.51 16.55
C VAL A 93 -10.71 -7.79 15.35
N GLN A 94 -11.57 -8.81 15.44
CA GLN A 94 -12.56 -9.11 14.41
C GLN A 94 -13.53 -7.95 14.22
N SER A 95 -14.08 -7.38 15.31
CA SER A 95 -14.96 -6.21 15.27
C SER A 95 -14.31 -4.98 14.63
N TYR A 96 -13.03 -4.72 14.88
CA TYR A 96 -12.31 -3.62 14.25
C TYR A 96 -12.08 -3.87 12.76
N GLN A 97 -11.71 -5.09 12.36
CA GLN A 97 -11.54 -5.48 10.96
C GLN A 97 -12.84 -5.38 10.18
N GLU A 98 -13.95 -5.83 10.76
CA GLU A 98 -15.27 -5.71 10.16
C GLU A 98 -15.65 -4.25 9.90
N ARG A 99 -15.36 -3.35 10.84
CA ARG A 99 -15.59 -1.91 10.66
C ARG A 99 -14.74 -1.30 9.57
N ILE A 100 -13.46 -1.74 9.45
CA ILE A 100 -12.60 -1.35 8.34
C ILE A 100 -13.19 -1.81 7.01
N ASN A 101 -13.53 -3.09 6.90
CA ASN A 101 -14.08 -3.68 5.68
C ASN A 101 -15.36 -2.96 5.27
N LYS A 102 -16.28 -2.72 6.22
CA LYS A 102 -17.52 -2.00 5.97
C LYS A 102 -17.30 -0.58 5.41
N VAL A 103 -16.35 0.17 5.97
CA VAL A 103 -16.05 1.52 5.46
C VAL A 103 -15.40 1.45 4.07
N LEU A 104 -14.51 0.50 3.81
CA LEU A 104 -13.92 0.30 2.49
C LEU A 104 -14.98 -0.09 1.45
N GLU A 105 -15.94 -0.95 1.81
CA GLU A 105 -17.08 -1.30 0.95
C GLU A 105 -17.96 -0.09 0.64
N ILE A 106 -18.26 0.75 1.64
CA ILE A 106 -19.02 1.97 1.45
C ILE A 106 -18.29 2.94 0.50
N LEU A 107 -16.99 3.14 0.69
CA LEU A 107 -16.20 3.98 -0.20
C LEU A 107 -16.18 3.44 -1.64
N LYS A 108 -16.05 2.13 -1.79
CA LYS A 108 -16.10 1.45 -3.10
C LYS A 108 -17.48 1.61 -3.75
N TYR A 109 -18.56 1.35 -3.01
CA TYR A 109 -19.93 1.47 -3.50
C TYR A 109 -20.24 2.88 -3.97
N ASN A 110 -19.96 3.89 -3.14
CA ASN A 110 -20.25 5.28 -3.46
C ASN A 110 -19.45 5.79 -4.66
N SER A 111 -18.23 5.28 -4.86
CA SER A 111 -17.41 5.62 -6.03
C SER A 111 -17.89 4.97 -7.33
N SER A 112 -18.76 3.95 -7.26
CA SER A 112 -19.36 3.29 -8.43
C SER A 112 -20.73 3.89 -8.84
N GLN A 113 -21.32 4.76 -8.01
CA GLN A 113 -22.62 5.38 -8.28
C GLN A 113 -22.44 6.78 -8.92
N PRO A 114 -23.07 7.04 -10.07
CA PRO A 114 -23.03 8.38 -10.63
C PRO A 114 -23.92 9.30 -9.81
N ARG A 115 -23.33 10.26 -9.10
CA ARG A 115 -23.92 11.59 -8.83
C ARG A 115 -23.66 12.25 -7.48
N GLU A 116 -23.30 11.61 -6.37
CA GLU A 116 -23.23 12.42 -5.14
C GLU A 116 -21.98 12.25 -4.27
N GLN A 117 -21.24 11.15 -4.37
CA GLN A 117 -20.11 10.91 -3.45
C GLN A 117 -18.95 10.14 -4.12
N GLU A 118 -18.38 10.72 -5.15
CA GLU A 118 -17.25 10.12 -5.90
C GLU A 118 -15.93 10.26 -5.14
N PHE A 119 -15.85 9.82 -3.90
CA PHE A 119 -14.69 10.03 -3.01
C PHE A 119 -13.36 9.58 -3.59
N LEU A 120 -13.35 8.50 -4.39
CA LEU A 120 -12.15 7.86 -4.91
C LEU A 120 -11.85 8.21 -6.38
N THR A 121 -12.74 8.91 -7.06
CA THR A 121 -12.50 9.43 -8.41
C THR A 121 -11.54 10.62 -8.37
N LYS A 122 -10.99 11.01 -9.52
CA LYS A 122 -10.09 12.16 -9.61
C LYS A 122 -10.69 13.44 -9.01
N GLU A 123 -11.99 13.66 -9.16
CA GLU A 123 -12.67 14.83 -8.61
C GLU A 123 -12.75 14.74 -7.09
N GLY A 124 -13.18 13.61 -6.52
CA GLY A 124 -13.21 13.40 -5.08
C GLY A 124 -11.82 13.47 -4.45
N LEU A 125 -10.81 12.91 -5.11
CA LEU A 125 -9.44 12.93 -4.62
C LEU A 125 -8.84 14.33 -4.49
N LYS A 126 -9.33 15.34 -5.22
CA LYS A 126 -8.92 16.74 -5.02
C LYS A 126 -9.15 17.20 -3.58
N LEU A 127 -10.23 16.71 -2.95
CA LEU A 127 -10.60 17.06 -1.58
C LEU A 127 -10.05 16.03 -0.57
N TYR A 128 -10.28 14.74 -0.81
CA TYR A 128 -10.03 13.70 0.16
C TYR A 128 -8.60 13.18 0.15
N SER A 129 -7.90 13.23 -0.98
CA SER A 129 -6.51 12.81 -1.12
C SER A 129 -5.79 13.44 -2.32
N PRO A 130 -5.40 14.71 -2.26
CA PRO A 130 -4.57 15.32 -3.31
C PRO A 130 -3.27 14.54 -3.57
N LYS A 131 -2.78 13.81 -2.54
CA LYS A 131 -1.61 12.95 -2.64
C LYS A 131 -1.88 11.75 -3.57
N PHE A 132 -2.94 11.00 -3.35
CA PHE A 132 -3.29 9.86 -4.21
C PHE A 132 -3.70 10.29 -5.60
N LEU A 133 -4.35 11.45 -5.74
CA LEU A 133 -4.58 12.06 -7.04
C LEU A 133 -3.26 12.24 -7.79
N LYS A 134 -2.23 12.78 -7.14
CA LYS A 134 -0.93 13.00 -7.77
C LYS A 134 -0.19 11.71 -8.10
N VAL A 135 -0.33 10.69 -7.26
CA VAL A 135 0.17 9.33 -7.55
C VAL A 135 -0.50 8.79 -8.81
N LEU A 136 -1.83 8.82 -8.87
CA LEU A 136 -2.62 8.35 -10.00
C LEU A 136 -2.23 9.07 -11.30
N GLU A 137 -2.18 10.42 -11.29
CA GLU A 137 -1.76 11.23 -12.43
C GLU A 137 -0.37 10.82 -12.95
N ASN A 138 0.57 10.55 -12.06
CA ASN A 138 1.92 10.13 -12.44
C ASN A 138 1.95 8.72 -13.05
N ILE A 139 1.09 7.81 -12.58
CA ILE A 139 0.97 6.44 -13.12
C ILE A 139 0.30 6.47 -14.51
N GLU A 140 -0.71 7.31 -14.70
CA GLU A 140 -1.44 7.45 -15.96
C GLU A 140 -0.71 8.32 -17.00
N ASN A 141 0.29 9.10 -16.58
CA ASN A 141 0.99 10.01 -17.47
C ASN A 141 1.63 9.23 -18.64
N LYS A 142 1.19 9.53 -19.84
CA LYS A 142 1.66 8.89 -21.09
C LYS A 142 3.18 9.06 -21.32
N SER A 143 3.81 10.06 -20.70
CA SER A 143 5.26 10.23 -20.76
C SER A 143 6.01 9.29 -19.80
N ASN A 144 5.33 8.75 -18.79
CA ASN A 144 5.88 7.78 -17.85
C ASN A 144 5.62 6.34 -18.33
N LYS A 145 6.24 5.97 -19.46
CA LYS A 145 6.09 4.64 -20.05
C LYS A 145 6.93 3.61 -19.33
N GLY A 146 6.36 2.47 -18.97
CA GLY A 146 7.05 1.35 -18.34
C GLY A 146 6.42 0.92 -17.02
N LEU A 147 7.17 0.14 -16.28
CA LEU A 147 6.77 -0.47 -15.02
C LEU A 147 6.88 0.50 -13.85
N HIS A 148 5.91 0.43 -12.96
CA HIS A 148 5.80 1.24 -11.75
C HIS A 148 5.88 0.38 -10.49
N LEU A 149 6.58 0.86 -9.47
CA LEU A 149 6.60 0.33 -8.11
C LEU A 149 6.00 1.38 -7.17
N LEU A 150 5.01 1.01 -6.37
CA LEU A 150 4.45 1.87 -5.32
C LEU A 150 4.74 1.27 -3.95
N TYR A 151 5.30 2.08 -3.07
CA TYR A 151 5.56 1.73 -1.69
C TYR A 151 4.72 2.58 -0.74
N SER A 152 4.03 1.92 0.17
CA SER A 152 3.37 2.55 1.31
C SER A 152 3.68 1.79 2.60
N GLN A 153 3.86 2.53 3.70
CA GLN A 153 3.98 1.94 5.04
C GLN A 153 2.64 1.44 5.57
N PHE A 154 1.54 2.04 5.09
CA PHE A 154 0.19 1.71 5.51
C PHE A 154 -0.38 0.65 4.57
N ARG A 155 -0.69 -0.52 5.13
CA ARG A 155 -1.21 -1.64 4.37
C ARG A 155 -2.72 -1.54 4.14
N THR A 156 -3.46 -1.31 5.20
CA THR A 156 -4.91 -1.54 5.20
C THR A 156 -5.71 -0.33 4.73
N ILE A 157 -5.74 0.75 5.49
CA ILE A 157 -6.68 1.84 5.25
C ILE A 157 -6.03 2.94 4.43
N GLU A 158 -5.28 3.84 5.02
CA GLU A 158 -4.77 5.06 4.36
C GLU A 158 -3.54 4.84 3.47
N GLY A 159 -3.28 3.61 3.08
CA GLY A 159 -2.16 3.25 2.21
C GLY A 159 -2.60 2.38 1.04
N ILE A 160 -2.07 1.16 1.00
CA ILE A 160 -2.33 0.21 -0.10
C ILE A 160 -3.83 -0.09 -0.25
N GLY A 161 -4.58 -0.25 0.86
CA GLY A 161 -6.00 -0.59 0.81
C GLY A 161 -6.84 0.47 0.08
N ILE A 162 -6.72 1.74 0.46
CA ILE A 162 -7.45 2.82 -0.25
C ILE A 162 -6.86 3.06 -1.64
N MET A 163 -5.53 2.96 -1.82
CA MET A 163 -4.93 3.13 -3.14
C MET A 163 -5.43 2.08 -4.14
N LYS A 164 -5.65 0.82 -3.69
CA LYS A 164 -6.33 -0.20 -4.49
C LYS A 164 -7.69 0.27 -4.98
N LEU A 165 -8.54 0.74 -4.06
CA LEU A 165 -9.88 1.22 -4.40
C LEU A 165 -9.83 2.45 -5.33
N VAL A 166 -8.86 3.35 -5.14
CA VAL A 166 -8.62 4.49 -6.04
C VAL A 166 -8.29 4.00 -7.45
N LEU A 167 -7.42 3.02 -7.59
CA LEU A 167 -7.06 2.45 -8.88
C LEU A 167 -8.28 1.80 -9.56
N GLU A 168 -9.04 0.98 -8.83
CA GLU A 168 -10.26 0.34 -9.34
C GLU A 168 -11.29 1.39 -9.81
N ALA A 169 -11.53 2.44 -9.02
CA ALA A 169 -12.46 3.51 -9.37
C ALA A 169 -12.03 4.36 -10.58
N ASN A 170 -10.74 4.30 -10.95
CA ASN A 170 -10.17 5.03 -12.07
C ASN A 170 -9.70 4.12 -13.22
N GLY A 171 -10.33 2.96 -13.37
CA GLY A 171 -10.19 2.12 -14.56
C GLY A 171 -9.00 1.17 -14.57
N PHE A 172 -8.38 0.90 -13.43
CA PHE A 172 -7.41 -0.19 -13.26
C PHE A 172 -8.11 -1.44 -12.74
N ALA A 173 -7.48 -2.59 -12.91
CA ALA A 173 -7.93 -3.84 -12.32
C ALA A 173 -6.79 -4.55 -11.58
N GLU A 174 -7.14 -5.29 -10.53
CA GLU A 174 -6.17 -6.10 -9.80
C GLU A 174 -5.84 -7.36 -10.61
N PHE A 175 -4.56 -7.64 -10.79
CA PHE A 175 -4.10 -8.90 -11.34
C PHE A 175 -4.07 -9.94 -10.22
N LYS A 176 -4.92 -10.94 -10.32
CA LYS A 176 -5.05 -12.04 -9.35
C LYS A 176 -4.85 -13.39 -9.99
N LEU A 177 -4.38 -14.31 -9.15
CA LEU A 177 -4.29 -15.73 -9.46
C LEU A 177 -5.21 -16.52 -8.52
N LYS A 178 -5.72 -17.64 -9.02
CA LYS A 178 -6.43 -18.64 -8.21
C LYS A 178 -5.98 -20.04 -8.58
N LYS A 179 -6.18 -20.98 -7.65
CA LYS A 179 -6.00 -22.40 -7.94
C LYS A 179 -7.30 -22.97 -8.51
N THR A 180 -7.15 -23.80 -9.53
CA THR A 180 -8.25 -24.63 -10.04
C THR A 180 -8.53 -25.80 -9.11
N GLU A 181 -9.59 -26.57 -9.34
CA GLU A 181 -9.91 -27.80 -8.59
C GLU A 181 -8.79 -28.83 -8.67
N ASP A 182 -8.04 -28.85 -9.77
CA ASP A 182 -6.86 -29.70 -9.97
C ASP A 182 -5.59 -29.19 -9.27
N GLY A 183 -5.68 -28.05 -8.57
CA GLY A 183 -4.56 -27.43 -7.85
C GLY A 183 -3.62 -26.59 -8.71
N GLU A 184 -3.91 -26.41 -10.00
CA GLU A 184 -3.12 -25.58 -10.91
C GLU A 184 -3.45 -24.09 -10.78
N TRP A 185 -2.46 -23.24 -10.96
CA TRP A 185 -2.65 -21.79 -10.97
C TRP A 185 -3.25 -21.31 -12.29
N THR A 186 -4.18 -20.37 -12.21
CA THR A 186 -4.80 -19.70 -13.37
C THR A 186 -5.11 -18.24 -13.02
N PHE A 187 -5.48 -17.43 -14.04
CA PHE A 187 -5.92 -16.05 -13.82
C PHE A 187 -7.29 -16.00 -13.14
N ASP A 188 -7.41 -15.07 -12.20
CA ASP A 188 -8.67 -14.68 -11.57
C ASP A 188 -9.00 -13.22 -11.93
N ILE A 189 -9.29 -13.01 -13.21
CA ILE A 189 -9.57 -11.70 -13.79
C ILE A 189 -10.94 -11.78 -14.46
N ALA A 190 -11.84 -10.84 -14.16
CA ALA A 190 -13.14 -10.77 -14.80
C ALA A 190 -13.00 -10.33 -16.26
N GLU A 191 -13.89 -10.77 -17.15
CA GLU A 191 -13.88 -10.41 -18.57
C GLU A 191 -13.90 -8.88 -18.79
N GLU A 192 -14.67 -8.15 -18.00
CA GLU A 192 -14.76 -6.68 -18.04
C GLU A 192 -13.45 -5.98 -17.65
N ASP A 193 -12.54 -6.70 -16.99
CA ASP A 193 -11.26 -6.19 -16.53
C ASP A 193 -10.09 -6.57 -17.44
N GLU A 194 -10.28 -7.45 -18.42
CA GLU A 194 -9.20 -7.98 -19.27
C GLU A 194 -8.36 -6.87 -19.93
N ASN A 195 -9.00 -5.84 -20.46
CA ASN A 195 -8.35 -4.75 -21.17
C ASN A 195 -7.91 -3.57 -20.30
N LYS A 196 -8.19 -3.61 -18.99
CA LYS A 196 -7.74 -2.56 -18.07
C LYS A 196 -6.26 -2.72 -17.71
N PRO A 197 -5.52 -1.63 -17.49
CA PRO A 197 -4.18 -1.72 -16.91
C PRO A 197 -4.23 -2.39 -15.54
N LYS A 198 -3.29 -3.32 -15.28
CA LYS A 198 -3.29 -4.13 -14.07
C LYS A 198 -2.32 -3.63 -13.03
N PHE A 199 -2.72 -3.79 -11.77
CA PHE A 199 -1.83 -3.68 -10.63
C PHE A 199 -1.83 -4.98 -9.82
N VAL A 200 -0.76 -5.20 -9.06
CA VAL A 200 -0.68 -6.32 -8.10
C VAL A 200 -0.42 -5.81 -6.71
N LEU A 201 -0.94 -6.55 -5.73
CA LEU A 201 -0.59 -6.40 -4.32
C LEU A 201 0.53 -7.40 -3.97
N TYR A 202 1.51 -6.92 -3.21
CA TYR A 202 2.59 -7.74 -2.68
C TYR A 202 2.85 -7.30 -1.23
N THR A 203 1.91 -7.66 -0.37
CA THR A 203 1.78 -7.07 0.96
C THR A 203 2.11 -8.02 2.11
N GLY A 204 2.39 -9.28 1.80
CA GLY A 204 2.72 -10.31 2.79
C GLY A 204 1.57 -11.26 3.11
N THR A 205 0.39 -11.10 2.46
CA THR A 205 -0.75 -12.04 2.60
C THR A 205 -0.74 -13.16 1.59
N GLU A 206 -0.08 -12.95 0.47
CA GLU A 206 -0.01 -13.89 -0.63
C GLU A 206 0.90 -15.07 -0.22
N THR A 207 0.58 -16.27 -0.68
CA THR A 207 1.42 -17.45 -0.42
C THR A 207 2.81 -17.28 -1.07
N ALA A 208 3.81 -18.02 -0.58
CA ALA A 208 5.15 -17.96 -1.14
C ALA A 208 5.18 -18.33 -2.63
N GLU A 209 4.38 -19.32 -3.02
CA GLU A 209 4.24 -19.77 -4.41
C GLU A 209 3.61 -18.69 -5.30
N GLU A 210 2.49 -18.10 -4.85
CA GLU A 210 1.82 -17.01 -5.56
C GLU A 210 2.74 -15.79 -5.75
N LYS A 211 3.45 -15.41 -4.71
CA LYS A 211 4.45 -14.33 -4.74
C LYS A 211 5.52 -14.58 -5.78
N GLU A 212 5.99 -15.82 -5.90
CA GLU A 212 7.00 -16.19 -6.88
C GLU A 212 6.45 -16.09 -8.30
N ILE A 213 5.25 -16.62 -8.55
CA ILE A 213 4.59 -16.55 -9.86
C ILE A 213 4.36 -15.09 -10.26
N ILE A 214 3.76 -14.27 -9.41
CA ILE A 214 3.51 -12.85 -9.67
C ILE A 214 4.81 -12.11 -9.99
N ARG A 215 5.87 -12.33 -9.21
CA ARG A 215 7.17 -11.71 -9.44
C ARG A 215 7.76 -12.12 -10.79
N ASN A 216 7.67 -13.39 -11.16
CA ASN A 216 8.17 -13.90 -12.43
C ASN A 216 7.37 -13.35 -13.62
N ILE A 217 6.05 -13.22 -13.48
CA ILE A 217 5.19 -12.56 -14.50
C ILE A 217 5.60 -11.10 -14.66
N TYR A 218 5.71 -10.35 -13.56
CA TYR A 218 6.09 -8.94 -13.59
C TYR A 218 7.47 -8.72 -14.22
N ASN A 219 8.44 -9.55 -13.89
CA ASN A 219 9.82 -9.49 -14.40
C ASN A 219 9.98 -10.03 -15.83
N SER A 220 8.92 -10.54 -16.45
CA SER A 220 8.99 -11.26 -17.75
C SER A 220 9.88 -12.50 -17.73
N SER A 221 10.07 -13.11 -16.58
CA SER A 221 10.81 -14.38 -16.39
C SER A 221 9.86 -15.56 -16.52
N TRP A 222 9.15 -15.62 -17.65
CA TRP A 222 8.05 -16.55 -17.87
C TRP A 222 8.47 -18.00 -18.04
N GLU A 223 9.77 -18.26 -18.25
CA GLU A 223 10.38 -19.59 -18.21
C GLU A 223 10.26 -20.30 -16.86
N PHE A 224 10.00 -19.51 -15.77
CA PHE A 224 9.78 -20.03 -14.40
C PHE A 224 8.30 -20.05 -14.02
N VAL A 225 7.39 -19.89 -14.97
CA VAL A 225 5.94 -19.91 -14.76
C VAL A 225 5.35 -21.13 -15.46
N SER A 226 4.27 -21.67 -14.90
CA SER A 226 3.61 -22.86 -15.47
C SER A 226 3.14 -22.63 -16.91
N PRO A 227 3.22 -23.66 -17.80
CA PRO A 227 2.89 -23.52 -19.22
C PRO A 227 1.49 -22.98 -19.50
N ASN A 228 0.49 -23.38 -18.71
CA ASN A 228 -0.90 -22.92 -18.84
C ASN A 228 -1.06 -21.41 -18.59
N ILE A 229 -0.29 -20.85 -17.64
CA ILE A 229 -0.25 -19.39 -17.42
C ILE A 229 0.51 -18.71 -18.56
N VAL A 230 1.65 -19.26 -18.97
CA VAL A 230 2.48 -18.68 -20.05
C VAL A 230 1.72 -18.58 -21.35
N GLU A 231 0.89 -19.56 -21.69
CA GLU A 231 0.02 -19.52 -22.87
C GLU A 231 -0.89 -18.30 -22.83
N LYS A 232 -1.62 -18.11 -21.74
CA LYS A 232 -2.50 -16.95 -21.54
C LYS A 232 -1.73 -15.61 -21.53
N LEU A 233 -0.51 -15.57 -20.97
CA LEU A 233 0.33 -14.38 -21.00
C LEU A 233 0.72 -14.01 -22.44
N LYS A 234 1.04 -15.00 -23.27
CA LYS A 234 1.41 -14.79 -24.68
C LYS A 234 0.26 -14.28 -25.53
N ASP A 235 -0.99 -14.61 -25.17
CA ASP A 235 -2.18 -14.04 -25.81
C ASP A 235 -2.30 -12.53 -25.52
N ILE A 236 -1.84 -12.07 -24.36
CA ILE A 236 -1.86 -10.66 -23.96
C ILE A 236 -0.67 -9.91 -24.57
N ALA A 237 0.56 -10.43 -24.41
CA ALA A 237 1.78 -9.76 -24.84
C ALA A 237 2.97 -10.72 -24.99
N LYS A 238 4.06 -10.24 -25.61
CA LYS A 238 5.32 -10.99 -25.72
C LYS A 238 6.14 -10.97 -24.44
N ASN A 239 6.01 -9.93 -23.67
CA ASN A 239 6.70 -9.69 -22.37
C ASN A 239 5.94 -8.63 -21.59
N ASN A 240 6.43 -8.29 -20.39
CA ASN A 240 5.87 -7.24 -19.55
C ASN A 240 6.84 -6.06 -19.37
N PHE A 241 7.72 -5.78 -20.31
CA PHE A 241 8.77 -4.76 -20.17
C PHE A 241 8.23 -3.34 -20.01
N MET A 242 7.08 -3.05 -20.59
CA MET A 242 6.45 -1.74 -20.56
C MET A 242 5.13 -1.72 -19.77
N GLY A 243 4.80 -2.83 -19.08
CA GLY A 243 3.59 -2.93 -18.26
C GLY A 243 2.36 -3.43 -19.04
N GLU A 244 2.58 -4.28 -20.02
CA GLU A 244 1.55 -4.85 -20.88
C GLU A 244 0.61 -5.80 -20.13
N VAL A 245 1.15 -6.56 -19.17
CA VAL A 245 0.40 -7.49 -18.32
C VAL A 245 0.16 -6.87 -16.94
N ILE A 246 1.22 -6.44 -16.25
CA ILE A 246 1.16 -5.81 -14.92
C ILE A 246 1.92 -4.49 -14.99
N LYS A 247 1.21 -3.38 -14.86
CA LYS A 247 1.79 -2.05 -14.93
C LYS A 247 2.34 -1.55 -13.59
N LEU A 248 1.64 -1.85 -12.51
CA LEU A 248 1.96 -1.33 -11.18
C LEU A 248 2.12 -2.46 -10.17
N PHE A 249 3.23 -2.42 -9.43
CA PHE A 249 3.53 -3.35 -8.34
C PHE A 249 3.45 -2.60 -7.02
N MET A 250 2.52 -2.97 -6.13
CA MET A 250 2.32 -2.29 -4.85
C MET A 250 2.87 -3.12 -3.70
N ILE A 251 3.77 -2.53 -2.90
CA ILE A 251 4.43 -3.20 -1.77
C ILE A 251 4.29 -2.42 -0.47
N THR A 252 4.35 -3.18 0.62
CA THR A 252 4.55 -2.66 1.98
C THR A 252 5.97 -2.97 2.47
N SER A 253 6.28 -2.56 3.70
CA SER A 253 7.59 -2.89 4.31
C SER A 253 7.83 -4.40 4.40
N SER A 254 6.81 -5.20 4.74
CA SER A 254 6.90 -6.66 4.80
C SER A 254 7.06 -7.30 3.43
N GLY A 255 6.41 -6.77 2.40
CA GLY A 255 6.57 -7.24 1.03
C GLY A 255 7.87 -6.80 0.36
N ALA A 256 8.54 -5.76 0.89
CA ALA A 256 9.74 -5.22 0.27
C ALA A 256 10.99 -6.08 0.50
N GLU A 257 10.99 -7.00 1.46
CA GLU A 257 12.16 -7.81 1.77
C GLU A 257 12.42 -8.90 0.71
N GLY A 258 13.67 -9.03 0.29
CA GLY A 258 14.12 -10.11 -0.60
C GLY A 258 13.67 -10.03 -2.06
N ILE A 259 12.84 -9.08 -2.47
CA ILE A 259 12.37 -9.00 -3.87
C ILE A 259 13.40 -8.33 -4.78
N ASN A 260 13.40 -8.76 -6.05
CA ASN A 260 14.12 -8.15 -7.15
C ASN A 260 13.13 -7.87 -8.27
N LEU A 261 13.01 -6.59 -8.65
CA LEU A 261 12.09 -6.16 -9.71
C LEU A 261 12.90 -5.65 -10.90
N ARG A 262 12.71 -6.29 -12.06
CA ARG A 262 13.39 -5.94 -13.32
C ARG A 262 12.57 -4.88 -14.08
N ASN A 263 13.25 -4.10 -14.88
CA ASN A 263 12.66 -3.12 -15.81
C ASN A 263 11.75 -2.06 -15.17
N THR A 264 11.78 -1.93 -13.83
CA THR A 264 10.96 -0.97 -13.08
C THR A 264 11.54 0.44 -13.22
N ARG A 265 10.83 1.31 -13.91
CA ARG A 265 11.31 2.66 -14.26
C ARG A 265 10.83 3.77 -13.32
N TYR A 266 9.73 3.54 -12.61
CA TYR A 266 9.10 4.56 -11.76
C TYR A 266 8.86 3.99 -10.38
N VAL A 267 9.37 4.69 -9.37
CA VAL A 267 9.19 4.31 -7.96
C VAL A 267 8.42 5.41 -7.25
N HIS A 268 7.29 5.07 -6.66
CA HIS A 268 6.41 5.98 -5.93
C HIS A 268 6.50 5.70 -4.43
N ILE A 269 7.03 6.63 -3.66
CA ILE A 269 7.11 6.57 -2.19
C ILE A 269 6.01 7.45 -1.62
N VAL A 270 4.94 6.83 -1.14
CA VAL A 270 3.73 7.54 -0.67
C VAL A 270 4.00 8.28 0.64
N GLU A 271 4.74 7.66 1.57
CA GLU A 271 5.17 8.29 2.82
C GLU A 271 6.70 8.34 2.89
N PRO A 272 7.31 9.44 2.45
CA PRO A 272 8.75 9.62 2.64
C PRO A 272 9.11 9.59 4.13
N TYR A 273 10.06 8.75 4.48
CA TYR A 273 10.53 8.61 5.84
C TYR A 273 11.69 9.58 6.10
N TRP A 274 11.85 10.07 7.33
CA TRP A 274 12.94 10.96 7.69
C TRP A 274 14.33 10.30 7.51
N ASN A 275 14.41 8.96 7.62
CA ASN A 275 15.62 8.18 7.35
C ASN A 275 15.63 7.73 5.88
N MET A 276 16.50 8.33 5.09
CA MET A 276 16.64 8.05 3.65
C MET A 276 17.09 6.62 3.36
N VAL A 277 17.80 5.96 4.28
CA VAL A 277 18.26 4.56 4.11
C VAL A 277 17.09 3.63 3.80
N ARG A 278 15.93 3.82 4.46
CA ARG A 278 14.73 3.02 4.20
C ARG A 278 14.17 3.26 2.80
N ILE A 279 14.20 4.50 2.35
CA ILE A 279 13.80 4.85 0.97
C ILE A 279 14.76 4.23 -0.04
N ASP A 280 16.07 4.31 0.20
CA ASP A 280 17.09 3.72 -0.65
C ASP A 280 16.96 2.19 -0.74
N GLN A 281 16.58 1.52 0.35
CA GLN A 281 16.27 0.09 0.34
C GLN A 281 15.12 -0.26 -0.60
N VAL A 282 14.05 0.54 -0.60
CA VAL A 282 12.90 0.34 -1.50
C VAL A 282 13.31 0.63 -2.95
N VAL A 283 13.97 1.75 -3.19
CA VAL A 283 14.48 2.12 -4.52
C VAL A 283 15.46 1.06 -5.05
N GLY A 284 16.29 0.51 -4.18
CA GLY A 284 17.22 -0.59 -4.48
C GLY A 284 16.54 -1.88 -4.97
N ARG A 285 15.22 -2.06 -4.75
CA ARG A 285 14.48 -3.20 -5.33
C ARG A 285 14.30 -3.07 -6.84
N ALA A 286 14.18 -1.85 -7.33
CA ALA A 286 14.05 -1.52 -8.74
C ALA A 286 15.39 -1.20 -9.40
N ARG A 287 16.39 -0.70 -8.64
CA ARG A 287 17.68 -0.23 -9.14
C ARG A 287 18.80 -1.18 -8.73
N ARG A 288 18.95 -2.29 -9.45
CA ARG A 288 20.07 -3.23 -9.30
C ARG A 288 20.92 -3.27 -10.56
N ILE A 289 22.12 -3.82 -10.42
CA ILE A 289 22.99 -4.09 -11.56
C ILE A 289 22.25 -4.99 -12.56
N CYS A 290 22.29 -4.66 -13.83
CA CYS A 290 21.61 -5.38 -14.93
C CYS A 290 20.09 -5.47 -14.83
N SER A 291 19.43 -4.72 -13.93
CA SER A 291 17.97 -4.81 -13.78
C SER A 291 17.17 -4.22 -14.93
N HIS A 292 17.79 -3.50 -15.86
CA HIS A 292 17.14 -2.82 -17.00
C HIS A 292 17.79 -3.20 -18.35
N GLU A 293 18.53 -4.30 -18.40
CA GLU A 293 19.26 -4.70 -19.62
C GLU A 293 18.33 -5.06 -20.79
N ASP A 294 17.10 -5.51 -20.49
CA ASP A 294 16.08 -5.84 -21.49
C ASP A 294 15.50 -4.60 -22.20
N LEU A 295 15.70 -3.41 -21.65
CA LEU A 295 15.20 -2.17 -22.20
C LEU A 295 16.24 -1.50 -23.11
N ASP A 296 15.72 -0.69 -24.06
CA ASP A 296 16.56 0.24 -24.81
C ASP A 296 17.38 1.13 -23.88
N GLU A 297 18.60 1.45 -24.24
CA GLU A 297 19.54 2.22 -23.41
C GLU A 297 18.93 3.53 -22.88
N LYS A 298 18.19 4.23 -23.71
CA LYS A 298 17.50 5.49 -23.35
C LYS A 298 16.40 5.30 -22.27
N LEU A 299 15.92 4.08 -22.06
CA LEU A 299 14.87 3.74 -21.11
C LEU A 299 15.43 3.15 -19.81
N ARG A 300 16.74 2.90 -19.72
CA ARG A 300 17.42 2.35 -18.54
C ARG A 300 17.59 3.37 -17.44
N THR A 301 16.48 3.99 -17.02
CA THR A 301 16.45 5.04 -16.00
C THR A 301 15.41 4.73 -14.94
N VAL A 302 15.70 5.04 -13.69
CA VAL A 302 14.74 4.93 -12.57
C VAL A 302 14.42 6.33 -12.07
N LYS A 303 13.15 6.74 -12.18
CA LYS A 303 12.63 7.99 -11.63
C LYS A 303 11.90 7.72 -10.33
N VAL A 304 12.29 8.42 -9.26
CA VAL A 304 11.71 8.29 -7.94
C VAL A 304 10.82 9.50 -7.65
N PHE A 305 9.57 9.25 -7.25
CA PHE A 305 8.62 10.25 -6.79
C PHE A 305 8.46 10.14 -5.27
N LEU A 306 8.73 11.21 -4.56
CA LEU A 306 8.50 11.34 -3.13
C LEU A 306 7.27 12.26 -2.93
N TYR A 307 6.22 11.74 -2.29
CA TYR A 307 4.97 12.48 -2.12
C TYR A 307 4.89 13.08 -0.73
N VAL A 308 4.91 14.41 -0.66
CA VAL A 308 4.85 15.17 0.59
C VAL A 308 3.62 16.06 0.57
N SER A 309 2.80 15.99 1.61
CA SER A 309 1.67 16.90 1.82
C SER A 309 2.17 18.21 2.43
N THR A 310 1.74 19.33 1.88
CA THR A 310 2.08 20.66 2.37
C THR A 310 0.82 21.47 2.64
N LEU A 311 0.88 22.36 3.61
CA LEU A 311 -0.20 23.32 3.85
C LEU A 311 -0.28 24.34 2.71
N SER A 312 -1.52 24.74 2.35
CA SER A 312 -1.73 25.86 1.43
C SER A 312 -1.22 27.16 2.04
N SER A 313 -1.05 28.21 1.21
CA SER A 313 -0.65 29.53 1.69
C SER A 313 -1.67 30.11 2.69
N GLU A 314 -2.94 29.88 2.48
CA GLU A 314 -4.01 30.29 3.39
C GLU A 314 -3.94 29.56 4.73
N GLN A 315 -3.78 28.23 4.70
CA GLN A 315 -3.60 27.41 5.91
C GLN A 315 -2.36 27.81 6.70
N ARG A 316 -1.23 28.11 6.03
CA ARG A 316 -0.01 28.57 6.70
C ARG A 316 -0.21 29.94 7.37
N ASN A 317 -1.01 30.83 6.75
CA ASN A 317 -1.27 32.15 7.32
C ASN A 317 -2.24 32.08 8.51
N SER A 318 -3.22 31.20 8.49
CA SER A 318 -4.16 30.99 9.61
C SER A 318 -3.50 30.34 10.84
N HIS A 319 -2.46 29.53 10.64
CA HIS A 319 -1.74 28.82 11.70
C HIS A 319 -0.43 29.47 12.13
N LYS A 320 -0.16 30.73 11.75
CA LYS A 320 1.07 31.44 12.14
C LYS A 320 1.30 31.57 13.63
N ASN A 321 0.28 31.38 14.46
CA ASN A 321 0.36 31.48 15.92
C ASN A 321 0.35 30.11 16.64
N GLU A 322 0.25 29.00 15.92
CA GLU A 322 0.36 27.67 16.55
C GLU A 322 1.75 27.11 16.21
N GLU A 323 2.60 26.99 17.22
CA GLU A 323 3.87 26.25 17.09
C GLU A 323 3.58 24.80 16.66
N LEU A 324 4.03 24.46 15.51
CA LEU A 324 4.02 23.10 14.95
C LEU A 324 5.01 22.19 15.69
#